data_1150f44c35695df72c055bd1fd833533
#
_entry.id   1150f44c35695df72c055bd1fd833533
#
_cell.length_a   1.000
_cell.length_b   1.000
_cell.length_c   1.000
_cell.angle_alpha   90.00
_cell.angle_beta   90.00
_cell.angle_gamma   90.00
#
_symmetry.space_group_name_H-M   'P 1'
#
loop_
_entity.id
_entity.type
_entity.pdbx_description
1 polymer ?
#
loop_
_entity_poly.entity_id
_entity_poly.type
_entity_poly.pdbx_seq_one_letter_code
_entity_poly.pdbx_strand_id
1 'polypeptide(L)'
;MRFTHVLSTAVLALGLAAAPAVADSSPSPSASSDAKAPTQAGTSFRTAAEMDQGQRATASGSTGDYFYWSFAADAGQRPTVRATVKLPQSHAGQTWQIDVYDGLRRRQACQYGAATRTAAQDAPTVELACVLRTVRAWSEPWANDPLPGTYYIRLTALNLSSADLGKPVSTEVRADSKDIGGAAAVDGSLAKPLVPGIAVKSQAEDDGAKSAVLSGIEPDDGWSSNWWSDRWVWTAIGGVLAALAGIGGYALTRGSGRPYRVPPGA
;
A
#
# COMPACT_ATOMS: atom_id res chain seq x y z
N MET A 1 39.22 -73.54 37.09
CA MET A 1 37.82 -73.29 36.82
C MET A 1 37.69 -72.12 35.90
N ARG A 2 37.38 -72.31 34.65
CA ARG A 2 37.45 -71.37 33.59
C ARG A 2 36.02 -71.04 33.19
N PHE A 3 35.62 -69.76 33.29
CA PHE A 3 34.35 -69.28 32.71
C PHE A 3 34.65 -68.34 31.55
N THR A 4 34.33 -68.83 30.41
CA THR A 4 34.35 -68.04 29.13
C THR A 4 33.08 -67.31 29.02
N HIS A 5 33.17 -65.97 28.94
CA HIS A 5 32.07 -65.10 28.60
C HIS A 5 32.05 -64.83 27.07
N VAL A 6 30.99 -65.27 26.44
CA VAL A 6 30.69 -64.98 25.05
C VAL A 6 29.98 -63.67 25.02
N LEU A 7 30.62 -62.68 24.38
CA LEU A 7 30.00 -61.39 24.08
C LEU A 7 29.25 -61.48 22.74
N SER A 8 27.93 -61.42 22.80
CA SER A 8 27.07 -61.26 21.62
C SER A 8 26.86 -59.78 21.32
N THR A 9 27.50 -59.29 20.27
CA THR A 9 27.25 -57.96 19.73
C THR A 9 26.02 -57.99 18.83
N ALA A 10 24.90 -57.44 19.31
CA ALA A 10 23.72 -57.16 18.51
C ALA A 10 23.89 -55.81 17.86
N VAL A 11 24.10 -55.76 16.54
CA VAL A 11 24.08 -54.55 15.75
C VAL A 11 22.62 -54.18 15.44
N LEU A 12 22.10 -53.18 16.10
CA LEU A 12 20.80 -52.63 15.79
C LEU A 12 20.98 -51.60 14.66
N ALA A 13 20.64 -51.95 13.44
CA ALA A 13 20.54 -51.02 12.32
C ALA A 13 19.23 -50.23 12.45
N LEU A 14 19.28 -49.02 13.00
CA LEU A 14 18.18 -48.05 12.91
C LEU A 14 18.18 -47.46 11.49
N GLY A 15 17.30 -47.97 10.65
CA GLY A 15 16.95 -47.32 9.39
C GLY A 15 16.10 -46.08 9.67
N LEU A 16 16.70 -44.89 9.53
CA LEU A 16 15.94 -43.64 9.44
C LEU A 16 15.25 -43.63 8.09
N ALA A 17 13.99 -43.98 8.06
CA ALA A 17 13.10 -43.64 6.96
C ALA A 17 12.76 -42.15 7.08
N ALA A 18 13.46 -41.31 6.33
CA ALA A 18 13.06 -39.92 6.11
C ALA A 18 11.80 -39.93 5.23
N ALA A 19 10.64 -39.86 5.86
CA ALA A 19 9.41 -39.56 5.14
C ALA A 19 9.51 -38.09 4.63
N PRO A 20 9.23 -37.83 3.33
CA PRO A 20 9.11 -36.46 2.87
C PRO A 20 7.93 -35.82 3.60
N ALA A 21 8.21 -34.77 4.39
CA ALA A 21 7.17 -33.91 4.93
C ALA A 21 6.47 -33.25 3.74
N VAL A 22 5.32 -33.80 3.34
CA VAL A 22 4.37 -33.07 2.51
C VAL A 22 3.96 -31.87 3.33
N ALA A 23 4.51 -30.70 3.01
CA ALA A 23 4.01 -29.43 3.51
C ALA A 23 2.57 -29.33 2.99
N ASP A 24 1.62 -29.55 3.90
CA ASP A 24 0.23 -29.24 3.67
C ASP A 24 0.19 -27.76 3.26
N SER A 25 -0.02 -27.52 1.98
CA SER A 25 -0.32 -26.20 1.48
C SER A 25 -1.68 -25.83 2.06
N SER A 26 -1.66 -25.16 3.23
CA SER A 26 -2.86 -24.48 3.72
C SER A 26 -3.44 -23.71 2.55
N PRO A 27 -4.68 -23.99 2.13
CA PRO A 27 -5.33 -23.19 1.12
C PRO A 27 -5.32 -21.74 1.64
N SER A 28 -4.76 -20.83 0.85
CA SER A 28 -4.99 -19.41 1.02
C SER A 28 -6.50 -19.24 1.20
N PRO A 29 -6.98 -18.50 2.21
CA PRO A 29 -8.41 -18.29 2.35
C PRO A 29 -8.89 -17.63 1.06
N SER A 30 -9.42 -18.43 0.16
CA SER A 30 -10.29 -17.93 -0.88
C SER A 30 -11.41 -17.23 -0.13
N ALA A 31 -11.64 -15.97 -0.43
CA ALA A 31 -12.76 -15.22 0.12
C ALA A 31 -13.99 -16.11 0.00
N SER A 32 -14.43 -16.65 1.12
CA SER A 32 -15.61 -17.50 1.16
C SER A 32 -16.78 -16.59 0.83
N SER A 33 -17.38 -16.78 -0.35
CA SER A 33 -18.58 -16.07 -0.78
C SER A 33 -19.77 -16.28 0.17
N ASP A 34 -19.59 -17.10 1.18
CA ASP A 34 -20.57 -17.43 2.22
C ASP A 34 -20.37 -16.67 3.54
N ALA A 35 -19.34 -15.82 3.65
CA ALA A 35 -19.18 -15.01 4.83
C ALA A 35 -20.36 -14.05 4.96
N LYS A 36 -21.10 -14.14 6.06
CA LYS A 36 -22.22 -13.25 6.33
C LYS A 36 -21.70 -11.82 6.45
N ALA A 37 -22.31 -10.89 5.69
CA ALA A 37 -21.96 -9.50 5.73
C ALA A 37 -22.02 -8.95 7.18
N PRO A 38 -21.06 -8.09 7.60
CA PRO A 38 -21.04 -7.56 8.95
C PRO A 38 -22.27 -6.71 9.24
N THR A 39 -22.82 -6.87 10.44
CA THR A 39 -23.99 -6.13 10.93
C THR A 39 -23.60 -5.09 12.00
N GLN A 40 -22.31 -4.90 12.21
CA GLN A 40 -21.73 -3.92 13.11
C GLN A 40 -20.55 -3.23 12.45
N ALA A 41 -20.25 -2.02 12.86
CA ALA A 41 -19.02 -1.31 12.51
C ALA A 41 -18.03 -1.35 13.67
N GLY A 42 -16.75 -1.22 13.35
CA GLY A 42 -15.75 -0.90 14.37
C GLY A 42 -15.79 0.58 14.75
N THR A 43 -15.08 0.93 15.81
CA THR A 43 -14.95 2.31 16.29
C THR A 43 -13.56 2.91 15.99
N SER A 44 -12.69 2.13 15.42
CA SER A 44 -11.31 2.51 15.09
C SER A 44 -10.75 1.67 13.93
N PHE A 45 -9.60 2.04 13.40
CA PHE A 45 -8.89 1.24 12.40
C PHE A 45 -8.58 -0.19 12.87
N ARG A 46 -8.35 -0.39 14.16
CA ARG A 46 -7.99 -1.70 14.72
C ARG A 46 -9.18 -2.62 14.89
N THR A 47 -10.35 -2.04 15.07
CA THR A 47 -11.61 -2.76 15.28
C THR A 47 -12.52 -2.69 14.08
N ALA A 48 -12.03 -2.18 12.94
CA ALA A 48 -12.80 -2.08 11.71
C ALA A 48 -13.41 -3.43 11.35
N ALA A 49 -14.70 -3.45 11.06
CA ALA A 49 -15.38 -4.67 10.66
C ALA A 49 -14.98 -5.04 9.24
N GLU A 50 -14.47 -6.25 9.06
CA GLU A 50 -14.05 -6.74 7.76
C GLU A 50 -15.27 -7.10 6.89
N MET A 51 -15.21 -6.71 5.63
CA MET A 51 -16.23 -7.00 4.63
C MET A 51 -15.59 -7.36 3.29
N ASP A 52 -16.22 -8.25 2.55
CA ASP A 52 -15.82 -8.55 1.18
C ASP A 52 -16.36 -7.49 0.21
N GLN A 53 -15.66 -7.32 -0.91
CA GLN A 53 -16.16 -6.48 -1.98
C GLN A 53 -17.50 -6.99 -2.47
N GLY A 54 -18.43 -6.08 -2.71
CA GLY A 54 -19.82 -6.40 -3.13
C GLY A 54 -20.77 -6.67 -1.97
N GLN A 55 -20.28 -6.94 -0.77
CA GLN A 55 -21.14 -7.12 0.41
C GLN A 55 -21.76 -5.79 0.88
N ARG A 56 -22.91 -5.91 1.53
CA ARG A 56 -23.58 -4.80 2.21
C ARG A 56 -23.39 -4.94 3.71
N ALA A 57 -22.47 -4.16 4.24
CA ALA A 57 -22.26 -4.05 5.68
C ALA A 57 -23.27 -3.07 6.27
N THR A 58 -23.83 -3.41 7.41
CA THR A 58 -24.77 -2.54 8.15
C THR A 58 -24.23 -2.26 9.55
N ALA A 59 -24.62 -1.14 10.14
CA ALA A 59 -24.38 -0.88 11.53
C ALA A 59 -25.45 0.05 12.09
N SER A 60 -25.69 -0.09 13.38
CA SER A 60 -26.47 0.86 14.16
C SER A 60 -25.56 1.55 15.17
N GLY A 61 -25.78 2.81 15.43
CA GLY A 61 -25.02 3.62 16.37
C GLY A 61 -25.69 4.96 16.61
N SER A 62 -24.90 5.94 16.99
CA SER A 62 -25.40 7.28 17.32
C SER A 62 -24.72 8.34 16.46
N THR A 63 -25.41 9.44 16.26
CA THR A 63 -24.79 10.65 15.69
C THR A 63 -23.63 11.09 16.58
N GLY A 64 -22.46 11.31 15.93
CA GLY A 64 -21.20 11.59 16.61
C GLY A 64 -20.29 10.39 16.74
N ASP A 65 -20.78 9.18 16.51
CA ASP A 65 -19.94 8.00 16.44
C ASP A 65 -19.11 7.98 15.16
N TYR A 66 -17.98 7.27 15.22
CA TYR A 66 -17.18 6.90 14.09
C TYR A 66 -17.46 5.45 13.74
N PHE A 67 -17.79 5.19 12.48
CA PHE A 67 -18.04 3.85 11.96
C PHE A 67 -16.89 3.45 11.05
N TYR A 68 -16.29 2.28 11.32
CA TYR A 68 -15.16 1.77 10.57
C TYR A 68 -15.44 0.40 10.00
N TRP A 69 -15.15 0.25 8.69
CA TRP A 69 -15.10 -1.04 8.00
C TRP A 69 -13.78 -1.17 7.26
N SER A 70 -13.42 -2.40 6.90
CA SER A 70 -12.26 -2.67 6.07
C SER A 70 -12.60 -3.63 4.95
N PHE A 71 -11.92 -3.48 3.83
CA PHE A 71 -12.03 -4.36 2.67
C PHE A 71 -10.67 -4.46 1.97
N ALA A 72 -10.43 -5.55 1.23
CA ALA A 72 -9.23 -5.71 0.43
C ALA A 72 -9.38 -5.05 -0.94
N ALA A 73 -8.31 -4.43 -1.45
CA ALA A 73 -8.25 -3.94 -2.82
C ALA A 73 -6.87 -4.21 -3.44
N ASP A 74 -6.88 -4.69 -4.69
CA ASP A 74 -5.72 -5.11 -5.42
C ASP A 74 -5.31 -4.11 -6.50
N ALA A 75 -4.07 -4.23 -6.95
CA ALA A 75 -3.56 -3.42 -8.04
C ALA A 75 -4.38 -3.59 -9.33
N GLY A 76 -4.64 -2.49 -10.02
CA GLY A 76 -5.48 -2.47 -11.21
C GLY A 76 -6.96 -2.24 -10.93
N GLN A 77 -7.38 -2.36 -9.68
CA GLN A 77 -8.75 -2.11 -9.26
C GLN A 77 -9.02 -0.62 -9.06
N ARG A 78 -10.26 -0.23 -9.30
CA ARG A 78 -10.79 1.09 -8.94
C ARG A 78 -11.89 0.92 -7.92
N PRO A 79 -11.59 1.12 -6.62
CA PRO A 79 -12.59 0.98 -5.57
C PRO A 79 -13.64 2.09 -5.60
N THR A 80 -14.87 1.71 -5.29
CA THR A 80 -16.00 2.60 -5.10
C THR A 80 -16.68 2.26 -3.78
N VAL A 81 -16.77 3.22 -2.89
CA VAL A 81 -17.48 3.07 -1.62
C VAL A 81 -18.77 3.88 -1.68
N ARG A 82 -19.88 3.26 -1.30
CA ARG A 82 -21.19 3.91 -1.14
C ARG A 82 -21.65 3.72 0.29
N ALA A 83 -22.29 4.73 0.84
CA ALA A 83 -22.93 4.65 2.13
C ALA A 83 -24.30 5.31 2.09
N THR A 84 -25.25 4.71 2.76
CA THR A 84 -26.57 5.26 3.05
C THR A 84 -26.71 5.34 4.56
N VAL A 85 -27.00 6.52 5.07
CA VAL A 85 -27.27 6.74 6.49
C VAL A 85 -28.74 7.06 6.65
N LYS A 86 -29.43 6.28 7.46
CA LYS A 86 -30.80 6.56 7.91
C LYS A 86 -30.72 7.43 9.14
N LEU A 87 -31.34 8.59 9.05
CA LEU A 87 -31.30 9.62 10.09
C LEU A 87 -32.50 9.50 11.04
N PRO A 88 -32.40 10.05 12.26
CA PRO A 88 -33.53 10.11 13.17
C PRO A 88 -34.64 10.98 12.59
N GLN A 89 -35.89 10.74 13.01
CA GLN A 89 -37.07 11.45 12.49
C GLN A 89 -37.05 12.96 12.72
N SER A 90 -36.37 13.43 13.77
CA SER A 90 -36.24 14.84 14.07
C SER A 90 -34.77 15.17 14.31
N HIS A 91 -34.18 15.97 13.44
CA HIS A 91 -32.82 16.46 13.54
C HIS A 91 -32.65 17.80 12.80
N ALA A 92 -31.67 18.57 13.21
CA ALA A 92 -31.22 19.74 12.45
C ALA A 92 -30.44 19.30 11.20
N GLY A 93 -30.13 20.23 10.31
CA GLY A 93 -29.24 19.95 9.20
C GLY A 93 -27.89 19.44 9.69
N GLN A 94 -27.42 18.34 9.15
CA GLN A 94 -26.16 17.71 9.53
C GLN A 94 -25.38 17.21 8.32
N THR A 95 -24.07 17.28 8.41
CA THR A 95 -23.17 16.90 7.31
C THR A 95 -22.55 15.54 7.60
N TRP A 96 -22.64 14.63 6.66
CA TRP A 96 -22.02 13.32 6.73
C TRP A 96 -20.85 13.22 5.76
N GLN A 97 -19.83 12.45 6.13
CA GLN A 97 -18.62 12.30 5.35
C GLN A 97 -18.14 10.84 5.36
N ILE A 98 -17.74 10.37 4.17
CA ILE A 98 -16.94 9.17 4.00
C ILE A 98 -15.49 9.58 3.78
N ASP A 99 -14.59 8.99 4.54
CA ASP A 99 -13.17 8.97 4.25
C ASP A 99 -12.73 7.54 3.95
N VAL A 100 -11.91 7.38 2.93
CA VAL A 100 -11.30 6.11 2.60
C VAL A 100 -9.79 6.21 2.78
N TYR A 101 -9.20 5.20 3.40
CA TYR A 101 -7.78 5.11 3.67
C TYR A 101 -7.21 3.87 2.99
N ASP A 102 -6.01 3.97 2.43
CA ASP A 102 -5.31 2.84 1.82
C ASP A 102 -4.65 1.92 2.87
N GLY A 103 -3.98 0.88 2.40
CA GLY A 103 -3.29 -0.08 3.25
C GLY A 103 -2.21 0.52 4.16
N LEU A 104 -1.69 1.69 3.82
CA LEU A 104 -0.76 2.47 4.66
C LEU A 104 -1.50 3.47 5.58
N ARG A 105 -2.82 3.42 5.62
CA ARG A 105 -3.70 4.36 6.36
C ARG A 105 -3.55 5.82 5.92
N ARG A 106 -3.15 6.03 4.67
CA ARG A 106 -3.16 7.35 4.06
C ARG A 106 -4.56 7.65 3.54
N ARG A 107 -5.11 8.81 3.90
CA ARG A 107 -6.41 9.23 3.38
C ARG A 107 -6.33 9.43 1.88
N GLN A 108 -7.19 8.75 1.15
CA GLN A 108 -7.29 8.83 -0.29
C GLN A 108 -8.38 9.81 -0.70
N ALA A 109 -8.05 10.68 -1.65
CA ALA A 109 -9.04 11.59 -2.21
C ALA A 109 -10.02 10.84 -3.11
N CYS A 110 -11.31 11.11 -2.96
CA CYS A 110 -12.31 10.64 -3.90
C CYS A 110 -12.17 11.39 -5.22
N GLN A 111 -11.97 10.66 -6.31
CA GLN A 111 -11.89 11.23 -7.65
C GLN A 111 -13.26 11.67 -8.15
N TYR A 112 -14.27 10.88 -7.84
CA TYR A 112 -15.66 11.15 -8.18
C TYR A 112 -16.58 10.77 -7.02
N GLY A 113 -17.81 11.29 -7.08
CA GLY A 113 -18.83 11.03 -6.09
C GLY A 113 -18.92 12.13 -5.03
N ALA A 114 -19.96 12.07 -4.22
CA ALA A 114 -20.18 12.99 -3.11
C ALA A 114 -19.71 12.36 -1.80
N ALA A 115 -18.42 12.48 -1.49
CA ALA A 115 -17.85 11.96 -0.25
C ALA A 115 -18.33 12.72 1.00
N THR A 116 -18.81 13.93 0.83
CA THR A 116 -19.40 14.74 1.88
C THR A 116 -20.75 15.28 1.40
N ARG A 117 -21.77 15.18 2.21
CA ARG A 117 -23.10 15.67 1.88
C ARG A 117 -23.84 16.14 3.14
N THR A 118 -24.54 17.25 3.00
CA THR A 118 -25.39 17.79 4.07
C THR A 118 -26.82 17.30 3.87
N ALA A 119 -27.37 16.63 4.87
CA ALA A 119 -28.77 16.34 4.98
C ALA A 119 -29.52 17.61 5.44
N ALA A 120 -30.61 17.91 4.81
CA ALA A 120 -31.52 18.95 5.29
C ALA A 120 -32.14 18.56 6.65
N GLN A 121 -32.73 19.51 7.33
CA GLN A 121 -33.49 19.23 8.54
C GLN A 121 -34.58 18.18 8.25
N ASP A 122 -34.71 17.20 9.16
CA ASP A 122 -35.68 16.12 9.11
C ASP A 122 -35.63 15.23 7.85
N ALA A 123 -34.52 15.29 7.09
CA ALA A 123 -34.31 14.41 5.97
C ALA A 123 -34.19 12.93 6.46
N PRO A 124 -34.89 11.97 5.81
CA PRO A 124 -34.90 10.59 6.30
C PRO A 124 -33.57 9.86 6.07
N THR A 125 -32.83 10.25 5.06
CA THR A 125 -31.59 9.59 4.66
C THR A 125 -30.59 10.56 4.04
N VAL A 126 -29.32 10.19 4.10
CA VAL A 126 -28.26 10.81 3.30
C VAL A 126 -27.46 9.73 2.60
N GLU A 127 -27.15 9.95 1.33
CA GLU A 127 -26.38 9.04 0.50
C GLU A 127 -25.03 9.66 0.16
N LEU A 128 -23.99 8.87 0.27
CA LEU A 128 -22.61 9.26 0.02
C LEU A 128 -21.96 8.28 -0.95
N ALA A 129 -21.03 8.78 -1.74
CA ALA A 129 -20.26 7.95 -2.66
C ALA A 129 -18.83 8.49 -2.79
N CYS A 130 -17.88 7.59 -2.83
CA CYS A 130 -16.46 7.88 -3.05
C CYS A 130 -15.89 6.90 -4.06
N VAL A 131 -15.48 7.37 -5.21
CA VAL A 131 -14.75 6.61 -6.22
C VAL A 131 -13.29 6.99 -6.11
N LEU A 132 -12.44 6.03 -5.81
CA LEU A 132 -11.01 6.25 -5.67
C LEU A 132 -10.30 6.27 -7.03
N ARG A 133 -9.04 6.67 -7.02
CA ARG A 133 -8.14 6.43 -8.14
C ARG A 133 -7.84 4.93 -8.25
N THR A 134 -7.30 4.53 -9.40
CA THR A 134 -6.84 3.16 -9.60
C THR A 134 -5.74 2.82 -8.60
N VAL A 135 -5.87 1.66 -7.97
CA VAL A 135 -4.84 1.11 -7.11
C VAL A 135 -3.62 0.75 -7.95
N ARG A 136 -2.47 1.28 -7.59
CA ARG A 136 -1.21 1.04 -8.30
C ARG A 136 -0.41 -0.05 -7.60
N ALA A 137 0.30 -0.87 -8.37
CA ALA A 137 1.21 -1.87 -7.80
C ALA A 137 2.36 -1.22 -7.03
N TRP A 138 2.75 -0.04 -7.46
CA TRP A 138 3.83 0.75 -6.89
C TRP A 138 3.52 2.24 -7.01
N SER A 139 4.05 3.03 -6.11
CA SER A 139 3.89 4.48 -6.09
C SER A 139 5.18 5.14 -5.64
N GLU A 140 5.53 6.24 -6.29
CA GLU A 140 6.64 7.08 -5.86
C GLU A 140 6.40 7.61 -4.43
N PRO A 141 7.45 7.82 -3.63
CA PRO A 141 7.31 8.29 -2.24
C PRO A 141 6.54 9.61 -2.10
N TRP A 142 6.61 10.46 -3.12
CA TRP A 142 5.90 11.75 -3.15
C TRP A 142 4.51 11.68 -3.79
N ALA A 143 4.19 10.59 -4.47
CA ALA A 143 2.86 10.38 -5.03
C ALA A 143 1.92 9.81 -3.97
N ASN A 144 0.68 10.29 -3.95
CA ASN A 144 -0.36 9.76 -3.07
C ASN A 144 -1.27 8.78 -3.82
N ASP A 145 -0.69 7.93 -4.68
CA ASP A 145 -1.45 6.88 -5.34
C ASP A 145 -1.83 5.79 -4.35
N PRO A 146 -3.06 5.28 -4.43
CA PRO A 146 -3.48 4.19 -3.57
C PRO A 146 -2.71 2.91 -3.91
N LEU A 147 -2.20 2.24 -2.88
CA LEU A 147 -1.46 0.98 -2.99
C LEU A 147 -2.33 -0.21 -2.59
N PRO A 148 -1.99 -1.44 -3.05
CA PRO A 148 -2.74 -2.65 -2.70
C PRO A 148 -2.72 -2.92 -1.21
N GLY A 149 -3.77 -3.54 -0.70
CA GLY A 149 -3.85 -3.97 0.68
C GLY A 149 -5.23 -3.79 1.29
N THR A 150 -5.26 -3.73 2.61
CA THR A 150 -6.50 -3.51 3.37
C THR A 150 -6.84 -2.03 3.38
N TYR A 151 -7.97 -1.70 2.80
CA TYR A 151 -8.55 -0.36 2.81
C TYR A 151 -9.50 -0.20 3.99
N TYR A 152 -9.59 1.03 4.49
CA TYR A 152 -10.49 1.36 5.60
C TYR A 152 -11.46 2.44 5.17
N ILE A 153 -12.71 2.24 5.54
CA ILE A 153 -13.79 3.20 5.36
C ILE A 153 -14.09 3.80 6.72
N ARG A 154 -14.10 5.11 6.81
CA ARG A 154 -14.58 5.84 7.98
C ARG A 154 -15.80 6.65 7.58
N LEU A 155 -16.91 6.44 8.26
CA LEU A 155 -18.12 7.22 8.12
C LEU A 155 -18.37 7.98 9.41
N THR A 156 -18.62 9.28 9.31
CA THR A 156 -18.85 10.15 10.47
C THR A 156 -19.73 11.33 10.12
N ALA A 157 -20.41 11.87 11.12
CA ALA A 157 -21.12 13.12 11.01
C ALA A 157 -20.22 14.30 11.42
N LEU A 158 -20.34 15.41 10.70
CA LEU A 158 -19.65 16.67 10.95
C LEU A 158 -20.68 17.75 11.32
N ASN A 159 -20.25 18.76 12.05
CA ASN A 159 -21.06 19.94 12.38
C ASN A 159 -22.42 19.59 13.02
N LEU A 160 -22.39 18.61 13.94
CA LEU A 160 -23.58 18.23 14.69
C LEU A 160 -23.99 19.33 15.68
N SER A 161 -25.29 19.59 15.77
CA SER A 161 -25.83 20.37 16.86
C SER A 161 -25.76 19.56 18.17
N SER A 162 -25.60 20.22 19.29
CA SER A 162 -25.60 19.55 20.58
C SER A 162 -26.92 18.80 20.88
N ALA A 163 -28.02 19.24 20.29
CA ALA A 163 -29.33 18.61 20.43
C ALA A 163 -29.44 17.32 19.60
N ASP A 164 -28.60 17.12 18.61
CA ASP A 164 -28.60 15.93 17.73
C ASP A 164 -27.55 14.90 18.13
N LEU A 165 -26.63 15.26 19.03
CA LEU A 165 -25.61 14.35 19.52
C LEU A 165 -26.22 13.16 20.25
N GLY A 166 -25.81 11.96 19.91
CA GLY A 166 -26.29 10.72 20.54
C GLY A 166 -27.61 10.19 19.99
N LYS A 167 -28.22 10.84 18.99
CA LYS A 167 -29.44 10.31 18.35
C LYS A 167 -29.15 9.05 17.56
N PRO A 168 -30.07 8.06 17.54
CA PRO A 168 -29.84 6.79 16.85
C PRO A 168 -29.79 6.96 15.32
N VAL A 169 -28.84 6.29 14.70
CA VAL A 169 -28.69 6.20 13.24
C VAL A 169 -28.45 4.75 12.82
N SER A 170 -28.84 4.44 11.59
CA SER A 170 -28.50 3.18 10.95
C SER A 170 -27.73 3.46 9.67
N THR A 171 -26.69 2.69 9.43
CA THR A 171 -25.82 2.87 8.26
C THR A 171 -25.76 1.60 7.44
N GLU A 172 -25.74 1.75 6.13
CA GLU A 172 -25.43 0.69 5.18
C GLU A 172 -24.26 1.15 4.33
N VAL A 173 -23.22 0.31 4.25
CA VAL A 173 -22.00 0.60 3.48
C VAL A 173 -21.74 -0.56 2.52
N ARG A 174 -21.32 -0.23 1.32
CA ARG A 174 -20.90 -1.18 0.30
C ARG A 174 -19.62 -0.71 -0.36
N ALA A 175 -18.65 -1.61 -0.47
CA ALA A 175 -17.41 -1.40 -1.22
C ALA A 175 -17.42 -2.33 -2.45
N ASP A 176 -17.31 -1.75 -3.62
CA ASP A 176 -17.17 -2.47 -4.89
C ASP A 176 -15.85 -2.07 -5.53
N SER A 177 -15.25 -2.94 -6.32
CA SER A 177 -14.11 -2.57 -7.17
C SER A 177 -14.37 -3.00 -8.59
N LYS A 178 -13.92 -2.16 -9.52
CA LYS A 178 -13.90 -2.52 -10.94
C LYS A 178 -12.44 -2.71 -11.34
N ASP A 179 -12.12 -3.85 -11.92
CA ASP A 179 -10.83 -4.04 -12.56
C ASP A 179 -10.81 -3.23 -13.87
N ILE A 180 -9.88 -2.29 -13.94
CA ILE A 180 -9.72 -1.41 -15.11
C ILE A 180 -8.30 -1.49 -15.67
N GLY A 181 -7.47 -2.37 -15.12
CA GLY A 181 -6.05 -2.42 -15.45
C GLY A 181 -5.28 -1.20 -14.94
N GLY A 182 -4.12 -0.95 -15.53
CA GLY A 182 -3.28 0.19 -15.12
C GLY A 182 -2.64 0.02 -13.75
N ALA A 183 -2.39 -1.21 -13.34
CA ALA A 183 -1.66 -1.53 -12.11
C ALA A 183 -0.27 -0.90 -12.09
N ALA A 184 0.41 -0.86 -13.24
CA ALA A 184 1.67 -0.16 -13.42
C ALA A 184 1.47 1.28 -13.89
N ALA A 185 2.32 2.20 -13.43
CA ALA A 185 2.29 3.61 -13.83
C ALA A 185 2.82 3.84 -15.25
N VAL A 186 3.61 2.92 -15.79
CA VAL A 186 4.16 2.87 -17.14
C VAL A 186 3.80 1.53 -17.79
N ASP A 187 3.98 1.41 -19.10
CA ASP A 187 3.62 0.24 -19.91
C ASP A 187 4.23 -1.07 -19.40
N GLY A 188 3.75 -1.53 -18.27
CA GLY A 188 4.12 -2.79 -17.65
C GLY A 188 2.88 -3.42 -17.04
N SER A 189 2.62 -4.66 -17.35
CA SER A 189 1.60 -5.45 -16.67
C SER A 189 2.28 -6.34 -15.63
N LEU A 190 1.86 -6.22 -14.36
CA LEU A 190 2.16 -7.27 -13.41
C LEU A 190 1.24 -8.44 -13.71
N ALA A 191 1.82 -9.62 -13.89
CA ALA A 191 1.07 -10.84 -14.17
C ALA A 191 0.08 -11.19 -13.04
N LYS A 192 0.38 -10.71 -11.81
CA LYS A 192 -0.47 -10.88 -10.63
C LYS A 192 -0.39 -9.66 -9.72
N PRO A 193 -1.46 -9.29 -9.01
CA PRO A 193 -1.42 -8.23 -8.01
C PRO A 193 -0.37 -8.51 -6.93
N LEU A 194 0.33 -7.48 -6.48
CA LEU A 194 1.17 -7.56 -5.30
C LEU A 194 0.26 -7.40 -4.07
N VAL A 195 -0.02 -8.50 -3.41
CA VAL A 195 -0.76 -8.48 -2.15
C VAL A 195 0.27 -8.52 -1.02
N PRO A 196 0.28 -7.54 -0.09
CA PRO A 196 1.18 -7.56 1.04
C PRO A 196 1.02 -8.85 1.87
N GLY A 197 2.12 -9.55 2.11
CA GLY A 197 2.15 -10.77 2.93
C GLY A 197 1.88 -12.07 2.18
N ILE A 198 1.54 -12.06 0.91
CA ILE A 198 1.47 -13.27 0.09
C ILE A 198 2.79 -13.39 -0.67
N ALA A 199 3.60 -14.37 -0.28
CA ALA A 199 4.72 -14.80 -1.10
C ALA A 199 4.16 -15.32 -2.44
N VAL A 200 4.26 -14.53 -3.49
CA VAL A 200 3.97 -14.98 -4.85
C VAL A 200 5.00 -16.06 -5.15
N LYS A 201 4.61 -17.33 -5.11
CA LYS A 201 5.41 -18.38 -5.73
C LYS A 201 5.50 -17.98 -7.20
N SER A 202 6.65 -17.47 -7.61
CA SER A 202 6.95 -17.28 -9.01
C SER A 202 6.78 -18.65 -9.67
N GLN A 203 5.73 -18.78 -10.45
CA GLN A 203 5.55 -19.92 -11.35
C GLN A 203 6.57 -19.72 -12.47
N ALA A 204 7.81 -20.07 -12.15
CA ALA A 204 8.86 -20.26 -13.12
C ALA A 204 8.66 -21.64 -13.74
N GLU A 205 7.61 -21.78 -14.52
CA GLU A 205 7.50 -22.88 -15.47
C GLU A 205 6.70 -22.39 -16.66
N ASP A 206 7.39 -22.47 -17.79
CA ASP A 206 6.90 -22.24 -19.14
C ASP A 206 6.72 -20.77 -19.58
N ASP A 207 7.85 -20.14 -19.82
CA ASP A 207 8.12 -19.37 -21.04
C ASP A 207 9.54 -18.79 -20.93
N GLY A 208 10.50 -19.47 -21.54
CA GLY A 208 11.91 -19.07 -21.60
C GLY A 208 12.21 -17.79 -22.39
N ALA A 209 11.23 -16.87 -22.49
CA ALA A 209 11.39 -15.64 -23.24
C ALA A 209 11.00 -14.34 -22.52
N LYS A 210 10.53 -14.39 -21.27
CA LYS A 210 10.07 -13.17 -20.57
C LYS A 210 10.75 -12.87 -19.23
N SER A 211 11.75 -13.63 -18.86
CA SER A 211 12.63 -13.28 -17.74
C SER A 211 13.62 -12.14 -18.06
N ALA A 212 13.61 -11.64 -19.29
CA ALA A 212 14.59 -10.71 -19.80
C ALA A 212 14.24 -9.22 -19.58
N VAL A 213 13.10 -8.87 -18.99
CA VAL A 213 12.72 -7.44 -18.89
C VAL A 213 13.43 -6.73 -17.75
N LEU A 214 13.85 -7.44 -16.70
CA LEU A 214 14.69 -6.84 -15.65
C LEU A 214 16.18 -6.95 -15.93
N SER A 215 16.60 -7.93 -16.73
CA SER A 215 18.00 -8.03 -17.19
C SER A 215 18.36 -6.99 -18.24
N GLY A 216 17.38 -6.37 -18.91
CA GLY A 216 17.62 -5.26 -19.84
C GLY A 216 17.80 -3.89 -19.18
N ILE A 217 17.63 -3.79 -17.85
CA ILE A 217 17.90 -2.55 -17.09
C ILE A 217 19.25 -2.67 -16.37
N GLU A 218 19.77 -3.88 -16.23
CA GLU A 218 21.11 -4.08 -15.72
C GLU A 218 22.11 -3.74 -16.85
N PRO A 219 23.03 -2.78 -16.63
CA PRO A 219 24.09 -2.53 -17.60
C PRO A 219 24.85 -3.84 -17.80
N ASP A 220 25.31 -4.10 -19.04
CA ASP A 220 26.00 -5.32 -19.46
C ASP A 220 27.14 -5.76 -18.52
N ASP A 221 27.59 -4.88 -17.65
CA ASP A 221 28.67 -5.11 -16.67
C ASP A 221 28.16 -5.54 -15.28
N GLY A 222 26.84 -5.69 -15.07
CA GLY A 222 26.23 -6.01 -13.76
C GLY A 222 26.53 -4.96 -12.67
N TRP A 223 25.69 -4.91 -11.67
CA TRP A 223 25.97 -4.14 -10.42
C TRP A 223 27.04 -4.83 -9.55
N SER A 224 27.54 -5.97 -10.00
CA SER A 224 28.53 -6.77 -9.28
C SER A 224 29.93 -6.28 -9.58
N SER A 225 30.52 -5.63 -8.62
CA SER A 225 31.91 -5.65 -8.18
C SER A 225 32.95 -6.13 -9.20
N ASN A 226 33.01 -5.58 -10.39
CA ASN A 226 34.25 -5.62 -11.12
C ASN A 226 35.05 -4.38 -10.71
N TRP A 227 36.26 -4.58 -10.22
CA TRP A 227 37.19 -3.53 -9.75
C TRP A 227 37.36 -2.38 -10.76
N TRP A 228 37.05 -2.63 -12.03
CA TRP A 228 37.14 -1.70 -13.17
C TRP A 228 35.76 -1.50 -13.82
N SER A 229 34.75 -1.13 -13.10
CA SER A 229 33.47 -0.70 -13.68
C SER A 229 33.57 0.74 -14.21
N ASP A 230 32.87 1.05 -15.29
CA ASP A 230 32.79 2.40 -15.87
C ASP A 230 32.45 3.50 -14.84
N ARG A 231 31.86 3.14 -13.71
CA ARG A 231 31.62 4.06 -12.58
C ARG A 231 32.90 4.69 -12.07
N TRP A 232 33.99 3.93 -11.98
CA TRP A 232 35.27 4.48 -11.51
C TRP A 232 35.87 5.43 -12.54
N VAL A 233 35.70 5.15 -13.83
CA VAL A 233 36.14 6.02 -14.91
C VAL A 233 35.38 7.35 -14.86
N TRP A 234 34.06 7.30 -14.75
CA TRP A 234 33.24 8.51 -14.64
C TRP A 234 33.50 9.28 -13.35
N THR A 235 33.75 8.61 -12.23
CA THR A 235 34.12 9.25 -10.97
C THR A 235 35.48 9.92 -11.08
N ALA A 236 36.45 9.27 -11.70
CA ALA A 236 37.78 9.85 -11.93
C ALA A 236 37.70 11.08 -12.86
N ILE A 237 36.96 11.00 -13.96
CA ILE A 237 36.75 12.11 -14.90
C ILE A 237 36.05 13.28 -14.16
N GLY A 238 34.99 13.01 -13.41
CA GLY A 238 34.28 14.01 -12.63
C GLY A 238 35.19 14.69 -11.58
N GLY A 239 36.02 13.90 -10.90
CA GLY A 239 36.99 14.40 -9.92
C GLY A 239 38.05 15.31 -10.56
N VAL A 240 38.59 14.94 -11.73
CA VAL A 240 39.55 15.78 -12.46
C VAL A 240 38.91 17.07 -12.93
N LEU A 241 37.70 17.04 -13.49
CA LEU A 241 37.00 18.24 -13.94
C LEU A 241 36.67 19.18 -12.77
N ALA A 242 36.28 18.65 -11.62
CA ALA A 242 36.03 19.44 -10.43
C ALA A 242 37.31 20.11 -9.90
N ALA A 243 38.43 19.39 -9.90
CA ALA A 243 39.73 19.95 -9.51
C ALA A 243 40.19 21.06 -10.45
N LEU A 244 40.04 20.88 -11.76
CA LEU A 244 40.38 21.91 -12.77
C LEU A 244 39.49 23.15 -12.63
N ALA A 245 38.20 22.96 -12.39
CA ALA A 245 37.27 24.07 -12.13
C ALA A 245 37.64 24.83 -10.86
N GLY A 246 38.05 24.11 -9.80
CA GLY A 246 38.53 24.73 -8.56
C GLY A 246 39.82 25.55 -8.75
N ILE A 247 40.81 25.01 -9.49
CA ILE A 247 42.05 25.73 -9.81
C ILE A 247 41.73 26.96 -10.71
N GLY A 248 40.87 26.81 -11.71
CA GLY A 248 40.47 27.90 -12.58
C GLY A 248 39.75 29.01 -11.79
N GLY A 249 38.82 28.66 -10.93
CA GLY A 249 38.11 29.58 -10.05
C GLY A 249 39.06 30.31 -9.11
N TYR A 250 40.02 29.58 -8.51
CA TYR A 250 41.03 30.17 -7.67
C TYR A 250 41.97 31.11 -8.43
N ALA A 251 42.40 30.78 -9.64
CA ALA A 251 43.22 31.63 -10.48
C ALA A 251 42.48 32.91 -10.89
N LEU A 252 41.20 32.84 -11.18
CA LEU A 252 40.35 33.98 -11.53
C LEU A 252 40.10 34.89 -10.33
N THR A 253 39.88 34.34 -9.14
CA THR A 253 39.66 35.13 -7.92
C THR A 253 40.95 35.75 -7.37
N ARG A 254 42.11 35.15 -7.64
CA ARG A 254 43.41 35.72 -7.39
C ARG A 254 43.85 36.73 -8.45
N GLY A 255 42.90 37.36 -9.11
CA GLY A 255 43.15 38.34 -10.13
C GLY A 255 44.44 39.11 -9.90
N SER A 256 45.26 39.25 -10.92
CA SER A 256 46.50 40.00 -10.91
C SER A 256 46.28 41.37 -10.26
N GLY A 257 46.53 41.44 -8.96
CA GLY A 257 46.51 42.68 -8.24
C GLY A 257 47.51 43.60 -8.86
N ARG A 258 47.08 44.43 -9.81
CA ARG A 258 47.82 45.60 -10.18
C ARG A 258 47.87 46.49 -8.95
N PRO A 259 49.06 46.81 -8.44
CA PRO A 259 49.17 47.77 -7.33
C PRO A 259 48.51 49.07 -7.78
N TYR A 260 47.51 49.49 -7.06
CA TYR A 260 46.91 50.80 -7.22
C TYR A 260 48.04 51.83 -6.97
N ARG A 261 48.55 52.46 -8.05
CA ARG A 261 49.48 53.56 -7.94
C ARG A 261 48.70 54.75 -7.42
N VAL A 262 48.95 55.07 -6.15
CA VAL A 262 48.54 56.33 -5.58
C VAL A 262 49.32 57.42 -6.33
N PRO A 263 48.68 58.43 -6.91
CA PRO A 263 49.40 59.57 -7.52
C PRO A 263 50.13 60.34 -6.41
N PRO A 264 51.36 60.74 -6.65
CA PRO A 264 52.03 61.58 -5.67
C PRO A 264 51.48 63.01 -5.75
N GLY A 265 50.98 63.51 -4.63
CA GLY A 265 50.90 64.96 -4.36
C GLY A 265 49.64 65.66 -4.83
N ALA A 266 48.75 65.98 -3.89
CA ALA A 266 48.11 67.25 -3.73
C ALA A 266 48.00 67.56 -2.22
#